data_9718a842416f923a3ccbff8b25d6befc
#
_entry.id   9718a842416f923a3ccbff8b25d6befc
#
_cell.length_a   1.000
_cell.length_b   1.000
_cell.length_c   1.000
_cell.angle_alpha   90.00
_cell.angle_beta   90.00
_cell.angle_gamma   90.00
#
_symmetry.space_group_name_H-M   'P 1'
#
loop_
_entity.id
_entity.type
_entity.pdbx_description
1 polymer ?
#
loop_
_entity_poly.entity_id
_entity_poly.type
_entity_poly.pdbx_seq_one_letter_code
_entity_poly.pdbx_strand_id
1 'polypeptide(L)'
;MTASEVINLAIGLLAVMIGIIIFWSLPVPVFSSGKNTGLPYLSIIIPARNEGGRLSPLLQSLQEQRFKQFEILVVDDHSTDNTVAIAESYGSKVLQNEGSGKSSACWRGAKHAKGSWLLFLDADTAFIDQDGLRNLLHFYQGKGARGILSLQPYHTVDRLYEHLSVIFNIIVIVGMNVFTIWGSRFKTAGSFGPCILCNRDDYLLSGGHKKIEGEIMDDLALGQAFLDHNLPVHCLGGKGIISLRMYPEGLGSLIEGWCKSFAVGSKSTHPVIMLMVIFWVAGSFITTGALISSIIELNTPVIIFSGVLYILYTLQTAWFARRVGNFRRAVFPLYPLLFLFFTGVYVYSFFRVNVLRSVKWKGRKINV
;
A
#
# COMPACT_ATOMS: atom_id res chain seq x y z
N MET A 1 -13.35 29.14 -29.45
CA MET A 1 -12.78 27.83 -29.14
C MET A 1 -12.79 26.97 -30.39
N THR A 2 -11.66 26.38 -30.71
CA THR A 2 -11.53 25.40 -31.82
C THR A 2 -12.12 24.04 -31.40
N ALA A 3 -12.39 23.17 -32.37
CA ALA A 3 -12.86 21.82 -32.07
C ALA A 3 -11.85 21.02 -31.22
N SER A 4 -10.55 21.22 -31.46
CA SER A 4 -9.48 20.59 -30.68
C SER A 4 -9.48 21.03 -29.22
N GLU A 5 -9.67 22.33 -28.95
CA GLU A 5 -9.76 22.87 -27.59
C GLU A 5 -10.95 22.29 -26.82
N VAL A 6 -12.12 22.21 -27.49
CA VAL A 6 -13.32 21.61 -26.89
C VAL A 6 -13.10 20.13 -26.55
N ILE A 7 -12.48 19.39 -27.47
CA ILE A 7 -12.14 17.96 -27.25
C ILE A 7 -11.20 17.81 -26.04
N ASN A 8 -10.12 18.60 -25.93
CA ASN A 8 -9.17 18.54 -24.84
C ASN A 8 -9.84 18.84 -23.48
N LEU A 9 -10.71 19.84 -23.43
CA LEU A 9 -11.47 20.17 -22.22
C LEU A 9 -12.45 19.05 -21.85
N ALA A 10 -13.13 18.45 -22.82
CA ALA A 10 -14.03 17.32 -22.58
C ALA A 10 -13.27 16.07 -22.05
N ILE A 11 -12.09 15.77 -22.61
CA ILE A 11 -11.22 14.70 -22.11
C ILE A 11 -10.77 15.00 -20.69
N GLY A 12 -10.34 16.22 -20.39
CA GLY A 12 -9.94 16.64 -19.04
C GLY A 12 -11.06 16.46 -18.02
N LEU A 13 -12.28 16.89 -18.36
CA LEU A 13 -13.46 16.73 -17.50
C LEU A 13 -13.79 15.25 -17.26
N LEU A 14 -13.82 14.45 -18.34
CA LEU A 14 -14.07 13.01 -18.23
C LEU A 14 -13.02 12.33 -17.37
N ALA A 15 -11.75 12.72 -17.49
CA ALA A 15 -10.67 12.15 -16.69
C ALA A 15 -10.80 12.51 -15.20
N VAL A 16 -11.22 13.73 -14.84
CA VAL A 16 -11.56 14.08 -13.44
C VAL A 16 -12.70 13.19 -12.92
N MET A 17 -13.75 12.97 -13.70
CA MET A 17 -14.86 12.09 -13.32
C MET A 17 -14.39 10.64 -13.13
N ILE A 18 -13.57 10.13 -14.04
CA ILE A 18 -12.96 8.80 -13.93
C ILE A 18 -12.14 8.69 -12.65
N GLY A 19 -11.33 9.69 -12.30
CA GLY A 19 -10.58 9.70 -11.04
C GLY A 19 -11.47 9.48 -9.82
N ILE A 20 -12.65 10.13 -9.76
CA ILE A 20 -13.63 9.92 -8.68
C ILE A 20 -14.16 8.48 -8.69
N ILE A 21 -14.43 7.92 -9.84
CA ILE A 21 -14.97 6.57 -10.01
C ILE A 21 -13.98 5.51 -9.53
N ILE A 22 -12.69 5.64 -9.90
CA ILE A 22 -11.67 4.64 -9.56
C ILE A 22 -11.19 4.73 -8.12
N PHE A 23 -11.29 5.91 -7.48
CA PHE A 23 -10.96 6.11 -6.06
C PHE A 23 -12.21 6.60 -5.29
N TRP A 24 -13.26 5.77 -5.31
CA TRP A 24 -14.55 6.10 -4.71
C TRP A 24 -14.52 6.09 -3.18
N SER A 25 -14.01 5.02 -2.60
CA SER A 25 -13.94 4.87 -1.15
C SER A 25 -12.68 4.13 -0.73
N LEU A 26 -12.14 4.52 0.41
CA LEU A 26 -11.10 3.77 1.12
C LEU A 26 -11.59 3.63 2.57
N PRO A 27 -12.36 2.55 2.86
CA PRO A 27 -12.86 2.34 4.20
C PRO A 27 -11.70 2.05 5.16
N VAL A 28 -11.84 2.53 6.38
CA VAL A 28 -10.95 2.21 7.50
C VAL A 28 -11.72 1.40 8.52
N PRO A 29 -11.09 0.55 9.32
CA PRO A 29 -11.78 -0.14 10.41
C PRO A 29 -12.38 0.89 11.38
N VAL A 30 -13.70 1.01 11.38
CA VAL A 30 -14.44 1.85 12.32
C VAL A 30 -14.86 1.00 13.49
N PHE A 31 -14.61 1.50 14.67
CA PHE A 31 -14.84 0.79 15.91
C PHE A 31 -16.17 1.21 16.58
N SER A 32 -16.97 0.23 16.97
CA SER A 32 -18.00 0.41 17.99
C SER A 32 -17.47 -0.13 19.31
N SER A 33 -17.64 0.63 20.41
CA SER A 33 -17.09 0.33 21.73
C SER A 33 -17.57 -1.03 22.27
N GLY A 34 -16.96 -2.11 21.79
CA GLY A 34 -17.19 -3.47 22.29
C GLY A 34 -16.30 -3.77 23.50
N LYS A 35 -16.81 -4.53 24.46
CA LYS A 35 -16.02 -5.04 25.57
C LYS A 35 -14.94 -6.01 25.01
N ASN A 36 -13.77 -6.09 25.65
CA ASN A 36 -12.66 -7.02 25.29
C ASN A 36 -13.01 -8.52 25.46
N THR A 37 -14.27 -8.86 25.54
CA THR A 37 -14.74 -10.22 25.79
C THR A 37 -14.66 -11.05 24.52
N GLY A 38 -13.83 -12.09 24.55
CA GLY A 38 -13.80 -13.14 23.53
C GLY A 38 -12.80 -12.99 22.40
N LEU A 39 -11.85 -12.02 22.46
CA LEU A 39 -10.73 -12.00 21.50
C LEU A 39 -9.72 -13.12 21.82
N PRO A 40 -9.30 -13.89 20.81
CA PRO A 40 -8.34 -14.97 21.01
C PRO A 40 -6.91 -14.44 21.23
N TYR A 41 -6.02 -15.33 21.69
CA TYR A 41 -4.60 -15.04 21.76
C TYR A 41 -4.03 -14.83 20.37
N LEU A 42 -3.25 -13.75 20.21
CA LEU A 42 -2.70 -13.29 18.93
C LEU A 42 -1.20 -13.58 18.88
N SER A 43 -0.70 -14.07 17.75
CA SER A 43 0.74 -14.05 17.46
C SER A 43 1.05 -12.98 16.42
N ILE A 44 1.89 -12.02 16.78
CA ILE A 44 2.39 -10.97 15.90
C ILE A 44 3.72 -11.45 15.33
N ILE A 45 3.82 -11.52 14.01
CA ILE A 45 4.96 -12.05 13.27
C ILE A 45 5.57 -10.90 12.47
N ILE A 46 6.84 -10.59 12.74
CA ILE A 46 7.59 -9.50 12.13
C ILE A 46 8.80 -10.06 11.42
N PRO A 47 8.77 -10.25 10.08
CA PRO A 47 9.95 -10.60 9.32
C PRO A 47 10.90 -9.40 9.30
N ALA A 48 12.16 -9.59 9.68
CA ALA A 48 13.13 -8.51 9.77
C ALA A 48 14.45 -8.89 9.11
N ARG A 49 15.01 -7.95 8.32
CA ARG A 49 16.33 -8.05 7.74
C ARG A 49 16.98 -6.69 7.64
N ASN A 50 18.00 -6.45 8.46
CA ASN A 50 18.68 -5.15 8.53
C ASN A 50 17.68 -4.00 8.76
N GLU A 51 16.82 -4.16 9.77
CA GLU A 51 15.77 -3.21 10.14
C GLU A 51 16.06 -2.51 11.48
N GLY A 52 17.31 -2.55 11.96
CA GLY A 52 17.70 -1.96 13.25
C GLY A 52 17.32 -0.48 13.38
N GLY A 53 17.35 0.28 12.30
CA GLY A 53 16.91 1.69 12.29
C GLY A 53 15.40 1.92 12.24
N ARG A 54 14.57 0.87 12.02
CA ARG A 54 13.12 1.02 11.76
C ARG A 54 12.22 0.20 12.68
N LEU A 55 12.77 -0.85 13.30
CA LEU A 55 12.02 -1.80 14.10
C LEU A 55 11.53 -1.20 15.44
N SER A 56 12.31 -0.29 16.04
CA SER A 56 11.98 0.30 17.36
C SER A 56 10.61 0.98 17.41
N PRO A 57 10.20 1.85 16.43
CA PRO A 57 8.88 2.46 16.46
C PRO A 57 7.73 1.45 16.46
N LEU A 58 7.85 0.34 15.71
CA LEU A 58 6.85 -0.72 15.70
C LEU A 58 6.75 -1.39 17.07
N LEU A 59 7.88 -1.84 17.62
CA LEU A 59 7.91 -2.55 18.90
C LEU A 59 7.42 -1.67 20.04
N GLN A 60 7.81 -0.39 20.08
CA GLN A 60 7.31 0.58 21.04
C GLN A 60 5.79 0.73 20.91
N SER A 61 5.26 0.94 19.70
CA SER A 61 3.82 1.09 19.47
C SER A 61 3.02 -0.15 19.90
N LEU A 62 3.61 -1.35 19.80
CA LEU A 62 3.01 -2.60 20.28
C LEU A 62 3.01 -2.67 21.82
N GLN A 63 4.09 -2.24 22.48
CA GLN A 63 4.12 -2.17 23.95
C GLN A 63 3.08 -1.19 24.50
N GLU A 64 2.76 -0.12 23.78
CA GLU A 64 1.77 0.88 24.18
C GLU A 64 0.31 0.45 23.94
N GLN A 65 0.06 -0.67 23.21
CA GLN A 65 -1.29 -1.16 22.97
C GLN A 65 -1.99 -1.57 24.28
N ARG A 66 -3.28 -1.25 24.41
CA ARG A 66 -4.12 -1.66 25.56
C ARG A 66 -4.49 -3.14 25.53
N PHE A 67 -4.61 -3.74 24.36
CA PHE A 67 -4.75 -5.19 24.22
C PHE A 67 -3.40 -5.84 24.51
N LYS A 68 -3.35 -6.80 25.46
CA LYS A 68 -2.10 -7.45 25.92
C LYS A 68 -2.04 -8.95 25.69
N GLN A 69 -3.10 -9.56 25.14
CA GLN A 69 -3.14 -11.01 24.93
C GLN A 69 -2.46 -11.40 23.62
N PHE A 70 -1.16 -11.11 23.50
CA PHE A 70 -0.37 -11.44 22.31
C PHE A 70 1.08 -11.79 22.65
N GLU A 71 1.73 -12.48 21.72
CA GLU A 71 3.19 -12.63 21.66
C GLU A 71 3.74 -11.90 20.43
N ILE A 72 5.02 -11.51 20.49
CA ILE A 72 5.76 -10.93 19.38
C ILE A 72 6.87 -11.90 18.97
N LEU A 73 6.84 -12.33 17.70
CA LEU A 73 7.83 -13.18 17.06
C LEU A 73 8.54 -12.35 15.99
N VAL A 74 9.76 -11.90 16.28
CA VAL A 74 10.62 -11.29 15.26
C VAL A 74 11.40 -12.41 14.59
N VAL A 75 11.25 -12.54 13.27
CA VAL A 75 11.95 -13.57 12.50
C VAL A 75 13.08 -12.92 11.73
N ASP A 76 14.30 -13.12 12.21
CA ASP A 76 15.51 -12.56 11.62
C ASP A 76 15.92 -13.30 10.35
N ASP A 77 15.93 -12.61 9.21
CA ASP A 77 16.36 -13.14 7.91
C ASP A 77 17.83 -12.80 7.64
N HIS A 78 18.72 -13.28 8.49
CA HIS A 78 20.18 -13.11 8.39
C HIS A 78 20.63 -11.64 8.41
N SER A 79 20.17 -10.87 9.41
CA SER A 79 20.61 -9.49 9.63
C SER A 79 22.08 -9.43 10.03
N THR A 80 22.75 -8.38 9.58
CA THR A 80 24.16 -8.08 9.88
C THR A 80 24.33 -6.82 10.73
N ASP A 81 23.20 -6.17 11.06
CA ASP A 81 23.12 -4.97 11.91
C ASP A 81 22.59 -5.33 13.32
N ASN A 82 22.17 -4.34 14.08
CA ASN A 82 21.65 -4.49 15.43
C ASN A 82 20.18 -4.91 15.52
N THR A 83 19.55 -5.39 14.44
CA THR A 83 18.13 -5.80 14.39
C THR A 83 17.76 -6.75 15.52
N VAL A 84 18.55 -7.82 15.72
CA VAL A 84 18.30 -8.85 16.76
C VAL A 84 18.37 -8.25 18.17
N ALA A 85 19.44 -7.49 18.45
CA ALA A 85 19.61 -6.85 19.77
C ALA A 85 18.47 -5.90 20.12
N ILE A 86 17.96 -5.14 19.13
CA ILE A 86 16.80 -4.27 19.31
C ILE A 86 15.55 -5.10 19.60
N ALA A 87 15.27 -6.15 18.83
CA ALA A 87 14.10 -7.01 19.05
C ALA A 87 14.09 -7.59 20.48
N GLU A 88 15.23 -8.10 20.95
CA GLU A 88 15.40 -8.67 22.29
C GLU A 88 15.24 -7.62 23.40
N SER A 89 15.73 -6.38 23.18
CA SER A 89 15.60 -5.28 24.15
C SER A 89 14.15 -4.87 24.41
N TYR A 90 13.25 -5.12 23.47
CA TYR A 90 11.80 -4.93 23.62
C TYR A 90 11.07 -6.19 24.13
N GLY A 91 11.78 -7.25 24.52
CA GLY A 91 11.20 -8.50 25.03
C GLY A 91 10.54 -9.36 23.95
N SER A 92 10.84 -9.13 22.67
CA SER A 92 10.34 -9.97 21.58
C SER A 92 11.08 -11.31 21.54
N LYS A 93 10.36 -12.38 21.19
CA LYS A 93 11.01 -13.66 20.89
C LYS A 93 11.62 -13.60 19.50
N VAL A 94 12.92 -13.75 19.39
CA VAL A 94 13.63 -13.79 18.12
C VAL A 94 13.75 -15.24 17.63
N LEU A 95 13.44 -15.44 16.34
CA LEU A 95 13.63 -16.71 15.63
C LEU A 95 14.56 -16.46 14.45
N GLN A 96 15.53 -17.37 14.24
CA GLN A 96 16.35 -17.32 13.04
C GLN A 96 15.59 -17.94 11.86
N ASN A 97 15.58 -17.26 10.70
CA ASN A 97 15.03 -17.82 9.48
C ASN A 97 15.97 -18.95 8.97
N GLU A 98 15.40 -20.12 8.72
CA GLU A 98 16.17 -21.27 8.17
C GLU A 98 16.30 -21.17 6.65
N GLY A 99 15.38 -20.46 6.01
CA GLY A 99 15.40 -20.15 4.59
C GLY A 99 15.92 -18.75 4.30
N SER A 100 15.37 -18.10 3.30
CA SER A 100 15.74 -16.74 2.90
C SER A 100 14.54 -15.99 2.36
N GLY A 101 14.40 -14.72 2.76
CA GLY A 101 13.35 -13.81 2.28
C GLY A 101 12.11 -13.76 3.17
N LYS A 102 11.26 -12.76 2.87
CA LYS A 102 10.09 -12.42 3.68
C LYS A 102 9.11 -13.59 3.84
N SER A 103 8.78 -14.28 2.75
CA SER A 103 7.82 -15.40 2.78
C SER A 103 8.31 -16.54 3.67
N SER A 104 9.60 -16.93 3.56
CA SER A 104 10.21 -17.95 4.42
C SER A 104 10.18 -17.53 5.90
N ALA A 105 10.52 -16.27 6.21
CA ALA A 105 10.48 -15.75 7.57
C ALA A 105 9.05 -15.73 8.13
N CYS A 106 8.06 -15.27 7.36
CA CYS A 106 6.65 -15.29 7.76
C CYS A 106 6.17 -16.73 8.04
N TRP A 107 6.52 -17.67 7.17
CA TRP A 107 6.18 -19.09 7.38
C TRP A 107 6.82 -19.65 8.63
N ARG A 108 8.11 -19.35 8.87
CA ARG A 108 8.83 -19.76 10.08
C ARG A 108 8.13 -19.24 11.34
N GLY A 109 7.76 -17.95 11.36
CA GLY A 109 7.01 -17.35 12.47
C GLY A 109 5.66 -18.02 12.68
N ALA A 110 4.89 -18.26 11.63
CA ALA A 110 3.57 -18.91 11.72
C ALA A 110 3.63 -20.33 12.27
N LYS A 111 4.69 -21.10 11.98
CA LYS A 111 4.90 -22.44 12.56
C LYS A 111 5.15 -22.41 14.07
N HIS A 112 5.78 -21.34 14.57
CA HIS A 112 6.12 -21.18 15.99
C HIS A 112 5.08 -20.38 16.78
N ALA A 113 4.08 -19.84 16.09
CA ALA A 113 3.01 -19.07 16.68
C ALA A 113 2.12 -19.92 17.60
N LYS A 114 1.75 -19.36 18.76
CA LYS A 114 0.83 -19.97 19.72
C LYS A 114 -0.61 -19.48 19.55
N GLY A 115 -0.78 -18.30 18.93
CA GLY A 115 -2.06 -17.67 18.72
C GLY A 115 -2.92 -18.40 17.69
N SER A 116 -4.22 -18.38 17.90
CA SER A 116 -5.20 -18.82 16.90
C SER A 116 -5.41 -17.79 15.79
N TRP A 117 -5.03 -16.54 16.03
CA TRP A 117 -4.94 -15.49 15.00
C TRP A 117 -3.49 -15.07 14.80
N LEU A 118 -3.13 -14.81 13.55
CA LEU A 118 -1.81 -14.40 13.09
C LEU A 118 -1.88 -12.99 12.52
N LEU A 119 -1.02 -12.11 13.02
CA LEU A 119 -0.86 -10.75 12.48
C LEU A 119 0.56 -10.61 11.95
N PHE A 120 0.70 -10.49 10.64
CA PHE A 120 1.97 -10.20 9.97
C PHE A 120 2.12 -8.69 9.83
N LEU A 121 3.25 -8.15 10.29
CA LEU A 121 3.58 -6.73 10.22
C LEU A 121 4.96 -6.52 9.60
N ASP A 122 5.05 -5.56 8.67
CA ASP A 122 6.36 -5.12 8.19
C ASP A 122 7.06 -4.28 9.27
N ALA A 123 8.38 -4.42 9.39
CA ALA A 123 9.19 -3.80 10.44
C ALA A 123 9.20 -2.27 10.44
N ASP A 124 8.81 -1.64 9.34
CA ASP A 124 8.74 -0.19 9.14
C ASP A 124 7.33 0.40 9.37
N THR A 125 6.43 -0.39 9.97
CA THR A 125 5.09 0.06 10.39
C THR A 125 5.07 0.50 11.85
N ALA A 126 4.01 1.21 12.27
CA ALA A 126 3.75 1.52 13.67
C ALA A 126 2.25 1.76 13.89
N PHE A 127 1.70 1.27 15.01
CA PHE A 127 0.35 1.63 15.42
C PHE A 127 0.31 3.10 15.85
N ILE A 128 -0.74 3.83 15.44
CA ILE A 128 -0.90 5.26 15.73
C ILE A 128 -1.61 5.47 17.06
N ASP A 129 -2.54 4.57 17.40
CA ASP A 129 -3.40 4.67 18.58
C ASP A 129 -3.25 3.43 19.47
N GLN A 130 -3.37 3.62 20.80
CA GLN A 130 -3.23 2.55 21.79
C GLN A 130 -4.35 1.50 21.71
N ASP A 131 -5.47 1.81 21.07
CA ASP A 131 -6.58 0.89 20.81
C ASP A 131 -6.54 0.34 19.38
N GLY A 132 -5.57 0.73 18.55
CA GLY A 132 -5.47 0.36 17.14
C GLY A 132 -5.49 -1.15 16.91
N LEU A 133 -4.71 -1.91 17.69
CA LEU A 133 -4.69 -3.37 17.60
C LEU A 133 -6.04 -3.98 18.02
N ARG A 134 -6.63 -3.51 19.12
CA ARG A 134 -7.94 -3.96 19.59
C ARG A 134 -9.03 -3.70 18.54
N ASN A 135 -9.01 -2.52 17.94
CA ASN A 135 -9.96 -2.13 16.90
C ASN A 135 -9.85 -3.03 15.66
N LEU A 136 -8.63 -3.33 15.24
CA LEU A 136 -8.36 -4.25 14.14
C LEU A 136 -8.94 -5.65 14.41
N LEU A 137 -8.70 -6.20 15.61
CA LEU A 137 -9.15 -7.53 16.00
C LEU A 137 -10.68 -7.62 16.06
N HIS A 138 -11.34 -6.62 16.67
CA HIS A 138 -12.81 -6.59 16.71
C HIS A 138 -13.43 -6.42 15.32
N PHE A 139 -12.83 -5.61 14.45
CA PHE A 139 -13.31 -5.49 13.07
C PHE A 139 -13.22 -6.84 12.35
N TYR A 140 -12.11 -7.56 12.51
CA TYR A 140 -11.94 -8.89 11.94
C TYR A 140 -12.95 -9.90 12.51
N GLN A 141 -13.18 -9.87 13.82
CA GLN A 141 -14.21 -10.70 14.48
C GLN A 141 -15.61 -10.38 13.92
N GLY A 142 -15.95 -9.11 13.72
CA GLY A 142 -17.21 -8.67 13.12
C GLY A 142 -17.40 -9.10 11.67
N LYS A 143 -16.30 -9.44 10.97
CA LYS A 143 -16.31 -10.05 9.63
C LYS A 143 -16.35 -11.60 9.65
N GLY A 144 -16.58 -12.19 10.82
CA GLY A 144 -16.66 -13.64 10.99
C GLY A 144 -15.31 -14.32 11.23
N ALA A 145 -14.22 -13.55 11.41
CA ALA A 145 -12.86 -14.02 11.64
C ALA A 145 -12.39 -15.10 10.63
N ARG A 146 -12.74 -14.91 9.36
CA ARG A 146 -12.39 -15.80 8.25
C ARG A 146 -11.56 -15.05 7.21
N GLY A 147 -10.64 -15.78 6.57
CA GLY A 147 -9.80 -15.26 5.50
C GLY A 147 -8.78 -14.23 5.98
N ILE A 148 -8.54 -13.21 5.16
CA ILE A 148 -7.58 -12.13 5.40
C ILE A 148 -8.29 -10.81 5.65
N LEU A 149 -7.84 -10.06 6.66
CA LEU A 149 -8.02 -8.63 6.80
C LEU A 149 -6.68 -7.95 6.59
N SER A 150 -6.57 -7.14 5.53
CA SER A 150 -5.33 -6.49 5.12
C SER A 150 -5.50 -4.98 5.11
N LEU A 151 -4.56 -4.27 5.73
CA LEU A 151 -4.55 -2.81 5.78
C LEU A 151 -3.38 -2.25 4.95
N GLN A 152 -3.71 -1.24 4.11
CA GLN A 152 -2.69 -0.35 3.58
C GLN A 152 -2.39 0.72 4.64
N PRO A 153 -1.21 0.72 5.28
CA PRO A 153 -0.88 1.70 6.30
C PRO A 153 -0.94 3.12 5.77
N TYR A 154 -1.23 4.07 6.67
CA TYR A 154 -1.21 5.49 6.36
C TYR A 154 0.24 5.97 6.21
N HIS A 155 0.59 6.49 5.03
CA HIS A 155 1.94 6.93 4.75
C HIS A 155 2.33 8.16 5.55
N THR A 156 3.44 8.07 6.28
CA THR A 156 4.09 9.23 6.90
C THR A 156 5.26 9.67 6.02
N VAL A 157 5.30 10.96 5.71
CA VAL A 157 6.35 11.60 4.92
C VAL A 157 6.91 12.80 5.70
N ASP A 158 8.24 12.88 5.80
CA ASP A 158 8.95 13.96 6.50
C ASP A 158 9.76 14.82 5.51
N ARG A 159 10.45 14.18 4.57
CA ARG A 159 11.34 14.84 3.62
C ARG A 159 10.58 15.22 2.34
N LEU A 160 11.05 16.27 1.66
CA LEU A 160 10.39 16.81 0.47
C LEU A 160 10.25 15.77 -0.66
N TYR A 161 11.30 14.97 -0.91
CA TYR A 161 11.30 13.97 -1.98
C TYR A 161 10.29 12.83 -1.73
N GLU A 162 9.96 12.53 -0.47
CA GLU A 162 8.98 11.48 -0.13
C GLU A 162 7.58 11.81 -0.66
N HIS A 163 7.28 13.11 -0.88
CA HIS A 163 6.01 13.54 -1.50
C HIS A 163 5.83 13.05 -2.93
N LEU A 164 6.92 12.71 -3.64
CA LEU A 164 6.86 12.12 -4.97
C LEU A 164 6.17 10.75 -4.97
N SER A 165 6.02 10.11 -3.80
CA SER A 165 5.30 8.84 -3.66
C SER A 165 3.77 8.96 -3.74
N VAL A 166 3.19 10.17 -3.73
CA VAL A 166 1.75 10.35 -3.57
C VAL A 166 0.92 9.64 -4.66
N ILE A 167 1.30 9.79 -5.93
CA ILE A 167 0.56 9.16 -7.05
C ILE A 167 0.69 7.64 -7.00
N PHE A 168 1.88 7.13 -6.63
CA PHE A 168 2.08 5.68 -6.44
C PHE A 168 1.14 5.11 -5.37
N ASN A 169 1.02 5.77 -4.22
CA ASN A 169 0.14 5.34 -3.14
C ASN A 169 -1.33 5.36 -3.55
N ILE A 170 -1.76 6.36 -4.31
CA ILE A 170 -3.13 6.43 -4.84
C ILE A 170 -3.36 5.24 -5.78
N ILE A 171 -2.43 4.98 -6.71
CA ILE A 171 -2.59 3.92 -7.73
C ILE A 171 -2.50 2.52 -7.11
N VAL A 172 -1.68 2.30 -6.07
CA VAL A 172 -1.67 1.03 -5.31
C VAL A 172 -3.06 0.71 -4.74
N ILE A 173 -3.75 1.71 -4.17
CA ILE A 173 -5.12 1.53 -3.66
C ILE A 173 -6.08 1.18 -4.82
N VAL A 174 -6.05 1.98 -5.89
CA VAL A 174 -6.92 1.75 -7.06
C VAL A 174 -6.68 0.37 -7.68
N GLY A 175 -5.42 -0.05 -7.76
CA GLY A 175 -5.00 -1.33 -8.30
C GLY A 175 -5.55 -2.56 -7.56
N MET A 176 -6.02 -2.39 -6.33
CA MET A 176 -6.70 -3.46 -5.59
C MET A 176 -8.13 -3.74 -6.10
N ASN A 177 -8.65 -3.00 -7.07
CA ASN A 177 -9.94 -3.12 -7.74
C ASN A 177 -11.18 -2.77 -6.89
N VAL A 178 -11.15 -3.03 -5.60
CA VAL A 178 -12.33 -2.96 -4.70
C VAL A 178 -12.65 -1.57 -4.17
N PHE A 179 -11.80 -0.57 -4.41
CA PHE A 179 -11.99 0.80 -3.92
C PHE A 179 -12.69 1.72 -4.93
N THR A 180 -13.11 1.16 -6.06
CA THR A 180 -13.88 1.83 -7.10
C THR A 180 -15.35 1.95 -6.71
N ILE A 181 -16.14 2.71 -7.48
CA ILE A 181 -17.60 2.83 -7.29
C ILE A 181 -18.33 1.47 -7.32
N TRP A 182 -17.76 0.49 -7.98
CA TRP A 182 -18.32 -0.87 -8.07
C TRP A 182 -18.02 -1.73 -6.83
N GLY A 183 -17.05 -1.32 -6.00
CA GLY A 183 -16.72 -2.01 -4.76
C GLY A 183 -16.42 -3.50 -4.95
N SER A 184 -17.08 -4.34 -4.16
CA SER A 184 -16.90 -5.79 -4.17
C SER A 184 -17.43 -6.53 -5.42
N ARG A 185 -17.99 -5.81 -6.42
CA ARG A 185 -18.33 -6.42 -7.72
C ARG A 185 -17.08 -6.86 -8.48
N PHE A 186 -15.95 -6.21 -8.23
CA PHE A 186 -14.64 -6.69 -8.68
C PHE A 186 -13.99 -7.52 -7.56
N LYS A 187 -13.34 -8.61 -7.94
CA LYS A 187 -12.47 -9.35 -7.01
C LYS A 187 -11.26 -8.48 -6.68
N THR A 188 -10.80 -8.54 -5.42
CA THR A 188 -9.54 -7.89 -5.06
C THR A 188 -8.37 -8.50 -5.83
N ALA A 189 -7.36 -7.70 -6.12
CA ALA A 189 -6.12 -8.15 -6.76
C ALA A 189 -5.27 -9.07 -5.86
N GLY A 190 -5.55 -9.06 -4.55
CA GLY A 190 -4.79 -9.78 -3.54
C GLY A 190 -4.96 -9.12 -2.16
N SER A 191 -3.91 -9.06 -1.37
CA SER A 191 -3.85 -8.35 -0.09
C SER A 191 -2.75 -7.28 -0.08
N PHE A 192 -2.81 -6.32 0.84
CA PHE A 192 -1.69 -5.42 1.16
C PHE A 192 -0.71 -6.12 2.09
N GLY A 193 0.60 -5.99 1.84
CA GLY A 193 1.64 -6.70 2.56
C GLY A 193 1.98 -6.22 3.96
N PRO A 194 1.94 -4.90 4.26
CA PRO A 194 2.52 -4.39 5.50
C PRO A 194 1.74 -4.72 6.77
N CYS A 195 0.44 -5.07 6.66
CA CYS A 195 -0.39 -5.45 7.81
C CYS A 195 -1.44 -6.46 7.37
N ILE A 196 -1.27 -7.71 7.72
CA ILE A 196 -2.16 -8.83 7.36
C ILE A 196 -2.57 -9.57 8.62
N LEU A 197 -3.87 -9.56 8.94
CA LEU A 197 -4.49 -10.35 9.99
C LEU A 197 -5.27 -11.51 9.40
N CYS A 198 -5.07 -12.72 9.90
CA CYS A 198 -5.82 -13.90 9.47
C CYS A 198 -5.99 -14.91 10.60
N ASN A 199 -6.94 -15.80 10.44
CA ASN A 199 -7.12 -16.98 11.25
C ASN A 199 -6.04 -18.01 10.87
N ARG A 200 -5.45 -18.69 11.87
CA ARG A 200 -4.39 -19.66 11.66
C ARG A 200 -4.81 -20.86 10.82
N ASP A 201 -6.04 -21.35 11.01
CA ASP A 201 -6.53 -22.51 10.27
C ASP A 201 -6.73 -22.16 8.79
N ASP A 202 -7.31 -21.00 8.48
CA ASP A 202 -7.45 -20.49 7.12
C ASP A 202 -6.07 -20.24 6.48
N TYR A 203 -5.10 -19.74 7.24
CA TYR A 203 -3.72 -19.54 6.78
C TYR A 203 -3.06 -20.88 6.41
N LEU A 204 -3.19 -21.90 7.24
CA LEU A 204 -2.63 -23.21 6.96
C LEU A 204 -3.35 -23.91 5.79
N LEU A 205 -4.68 -23.77 5.72
CA LEU A 205 -5.50 -24.30 4.63
C LEU A 205 -5.09 -23.73 3.26
N SER A 206 -4.82 -22.42 3.20
CA SER A 206 -4.38 -21.77 1.95
C SER A 206 -2.93 -22.12 1.55
N GLY A 207 -2.17 -22.78 2.42
CA GLY A 207 -0.75 -23.07 2.27
C GLY A 207 0.15 -21.90 2.75
N GLY A 208 -0.44 -20.78 3.14
CA GLY A 208 0.25 -19.62 3.70
C GLY A 208 1.43 -19.14 2.85
N HIS A 209 2.41 -18.52 3.51
CA HIS A 209 3.60 -18.02 2.83
C HIS A 209 4.50 -19.11 2.23
N LYS A 210 4.32 -20.39 2.62
CA LYS A 210 5.07 -21.49 2.00
C LYS A 210 4.67 -21.70 0.54
N LYS A 211 3.35 -21.60 0.23
CA LYS A 211 2.82 -21.79 -1.13
C LYS A 211 3.33 -20.72 -2.10
N ILE A 212 3.62 -19.52 -1.58
CA ILE A 212 4.00 -18.36 -2.39
C ILE A 212 5.50 -18.03 -2.29
N GLU A 213 6.30 -18.96 -1.78
CA GLU A 213 7.75 -18.77 -1.69
C GLU A 213 8.36 -18.55 -3.09
N GLY A 214 9.15 -17.47 -3.23
CA GLY A 214 9.71 -17.07 -4.52
C GLY A 214 8.89 -16.05 -5.32
N GLU A 215 7.65 -15.79 -4.93
CA GLU A 215 6.86 -14.72 -5.57
C GLU A 215 7.43 -13.33 -5.23
N ILE A 216 7.48 -12.46 -6.25
CA ILE A 216 8.03 -11.10 -6.10
C ILE A 216 7.08 -10.20 -5.29
N MET A 217 5.77 -10.37 -5.52
CA MET A 217 4.69 -9.69 -4.80
C MET A 217 3.99 -10.72 -3.91
N ASP A 218 4.66 -11.06 -2.82
CA ASP A 218 4.22 -12.05 -1.84
C ASP A 218 2.84 -11.74 -1.24
N ASP A 219 2.55 -10.47 -1.06
CA ASP A 219 1.27 -9.98 -0.55
C ASP A 219 0.09 -10.25 -1.50
N LEU A 220 0.24 -9.91 -2.78
CA LEU A 220 -0.78 -10.18 -3.78
C LEU A 220 -0.98 -11.69 -3.96
N ALA A 221 0.11 -12.45 -4.00
CA ALA A 221 0.09 -13.90 -4.13
C ALA A 221 -0.58 -14.58 -2.92
N LEU A 222 -0.31 -14.09 -1.69
CA LEU A 222 -0.96 -14.60 -0.49
C LEU A 222 -2.48 -14.36 -0.52
N GLY A 223 -2.90 -13.14 -0.87
CA GLY A 223 -4.32 -12.83 -1.04
C GLY A 223 -4.98 -13.74 -2.08
N GLN A 224 -4.32 -13.99 -3.22
CA GLN A 224 -4.83 -14.90 -4.25
C GLN A 224 -4.90 -16.34 -3.74
N ALA A 225 -3.93 -16.83 -2.95
CA ALA A 225 -3.96 -18.17 -2.37
C ALA A 225 -5.18 -18.36 -1.45
N PHE A 226 -5.61 -17.34 -0.71
CA PHE A 226 -6.85 -17.39 0.08
C PHE A 226 -8.10 -17.40 -0.81
N LEU A 227 -8.14 -16.54 -1.84
CA LEU A 227 -9.27 -16.49 -2.78
C LEU A 227 -9.46 -17.83 -3.52
N ASP A 228 -8.39 -18.54 -3.87
CA ASP A 228 -8.43 -19.86 -4.50
C ASP A 228 -9.07 -20.94 -3.61
N HIS A 229 -9.05 -20.72 -2.29
CA HIS A 229 -9.73 -21.59 -1.31
C HIS A 229 -11.10 -21.05 -0.88
N ASN A 230 -11.68 -20.09 -1.64
CA ASN A 230 -12.95 -19.43 -1.32
C ASN A 230 -12.96 -18.74 0.05
N LEU A 231 -11.79 -18.31 0.52
CA LEU A 231 -11.65 -17.54 1.75
C LEU A 231 -11.71 -16.03 1.42
N PRO A 232 -12.43 -15.23 2.21
CA PRO A 232 -12.56 -13.80 1.92
C PRO A 232 -11.24 -13.04 2.14
N VAL A 233 -11.01 -12.03 1.31
CA VAL A 233 -9.89 -11.09 1.46
C VAL A 233 -10.47 -9.69 1.55
N HIS A 234 -10.32 -9.06 2.73
CA HIS A 234 -10.81 -7.72 3.02
C HIS A 234 -9.64 -6.74 3.01
N CYS A 235 -9.68 -5.78 2.09
CA CYS A 235 -8.68 -4.72 1.98
C CYS A 235 -9.23 -3.41 2.51
N LEU A 236 -8.48 -2.71 3.37
CA LEU A 236 -8.88 -1.47 4.02
C LEU A 236 -7.72 -0.47 4.08
N GLY A 237 -8.02 0.80 4.33
CA GLY A 237 -7.03 1.82 4.69
C GLY A 237 -6.66 1.76 6.17
N GLY A 238 -5.40 2.06 6.48
CA GLY A 238 -4.86 2.06 7.84
C GLY A 238 -4.89 3.42 8.54
N LYS A 239 -5.50 4.45 7.94
CA LYS A 239 -5.54 5.80 8.52
C LYS A 239 -6.12 5.79 9.93
N GLY A 240 -5.37 6.35 10.90
CA GLY A 240 -5.76 6.38 12.31
C GLY A 240 -5.47 5.09 13.07
N ILE A 241 -5.01 4.01 12.42
CA ILE A 241 -4.71 2.72 13.05
C ILE A 241 -3.23 2.40 12.95
N ILE A 242 -2.71 2.33 11.73
CA ILE A 242 -1.33 1.94 11.45
C ILE A 242 -0.70 2.86 10.40
N SER A 243 0.52 3.25 10.64
CA SER A 243 1.32 4.09 9.73
C SER A 243 2.53 3.32 9.20
N LEU A 244 3.11 3.86 8.14
CA LEU A 244 4.29 3.32 7.48
C LEU A 244 5.12 4.48 6.91
N ARG A 245 6.43 4.46 7.14
CA ARG A 245 7.36 5.38 6.47
C ARG A 245 8.22 4.61 5.49
N MET A 246 7.95 4.80 4.19
CA MET A 246 8.73 4.18 3.12
C MET A 246 9.89 5.07 2.70
N TYR A 247 11.02 4.43 2.37
CA TYR A 247 12.17 5.04 1.67
C TYR A 247 12.83 6.26 2.36
N PRO A 248 13.06 6.25 3.68
CA PRO A 248 13.72 7.36 4.36
C PRO A 248 15.19 7.53 3.94
N GLU A 249 15.78 6.56 3.24
CA GLU A 249 17.19 6.56 2.81
C GLU A 249 17.47 7.46 1.62
N GLY A 250 16.45 7.97 0.93
CA GLY A 250 16.62 8.92 -0.16
C GLY A 250 15.88 8.54 -1.45
N LEU A 251 16.02 9.44 -2.45
CA LEU A 251 15.32 9.32 -3.73
C LEU A 251 15.67 8.03 -4.50
N GLY A 252 16.92 7.55 -4.41
CA GLY A 252 17.33 6.30 -5.05
C GLY A 252 16.56 5.10 -4.51
N SER A 253 16.44 4.97 -3.18
CA SER A 253 15.67 3.92 -2.50
C SER A 253 14.18 3.99 -2.87
N LEU A 254 13.62 5.21 -2.97
CA LEU A 254 12.25 5.43 -3.39
C LEU A 254 11.99 4.95 -4.82
N ILE A 255 12.87 5.28 -5.77
CA ILE A 255 12.76 4.82 -7.17
C ILE A 255 12.89 3.30 -7.26
N GLU A 256 13.87 2.69 -6.59
CA GLU A 256 14.06 1.25 -6.59
C GLU A 256 12.85 0.50 -6.02
N GLY A 257 12.30 0.98 -4.90
CA GLY A 257 11.16 0.36 -4.26
C GLY A 257 9.89 0.43 -5.11
N TRP A 258 9.56 1.59 -5.65
CA TRP A 258 8.40 1.72 -6.55
C TRP A 258 8.59 0.97 -7.86
N CYS A 259 9.82 0.92 -8.39
CA CYS A 259 10.15 0.13 -9.57
C CYS A 259 9.84 -1.36 -9.36
N LYS A 260 10.22 -1.93 -8.21
CA LYS A 260 9.88 -3.31 -7.83
C LYS A 260 8.37 -3.52 -7.76
N SER A 261 7.65 -2.64 -7.05
CA SER A 261 6.21 -2.80 -6.80
C SER A 261 5.37 -2.75 -8.08
N PHE A 262 5.69 -1.85 -9.00
CA PHE A 262 4.93 -1.70 -10.26
C PHE A 262 5.33 -2.69 -11.36
N ALA A 263 6.51 -3.30 -11.25
CA ALA A 263 7.00 -4.29 -12.19
C ALA A 263 6.04 -5.48 -12.37
N VAL A 264 5.40 -5.91 -11.29
CA VAL A 264 4.54 -7.09 -11.25
C VAL A 264 3.10 -6.74 -10.84
N GLY A 265 2.94 -5.78 -9.93
CA GLY A 265 1.63 -5.45 -9.35
C GLY A 265 0.58 -5.01 -10.38
N SER A 266 0.98 -4.39 -11.49
CA SER A 266 0.06 -3.97 -12.55
C SER A 266 -0.68 -5.11 -13.24
N LYS A 267 -0.14 -6.34 -13.23
CA LYS A 267 -0.77 -7.53 -13.83
C LYS A 267 -2.00 -8.01 -13.07
N SER A 268 -2.10 -7.71 -11.77
CA SER A 268 -3.21 -8.12 -10.91
C SER A 268 -4.40 -7.14 -10.94
N THR A 269 -4.21 -5.94 -11.50
CA THR A 269 -5.28 -4.95 -11.65
C THR A 269 -6.21 -5.33 -12.80
N HIS A 270 -7.52 -5.22 -12.57
CA HIS A 270 -8.53 -5.51 -13.61
C HIS A 270 -8.33 -4.61 -14.85
N PRO A 271 -8.36 -5.14 -16.09
CA PRO A 271 -8.03 -4.38 -17.29
C PRO A 271 -8.83 -3.08 -17.47
N VAL A 272 -10.12 -3.09 -17.14
CA VAL A 272 -10.98 -1.89 -17.22
C VAL A 272 -10.49 -0.82 -16.24
N ILE A 273 -10.13 -1.19 -15.01
CA ILE A 273 -9.61 -0.25 -14.01
C ILE A 273 -8.25 0.29 -14.46
N MET A 274 -7.39 -0.57 -15.01
CA MET A 274 -6.11 -0.15 -15.56
C MET A 274 -6.28 0.87 -16.69
N LEU A 275 -7.21 0.62 -17.61
CA LEU A 275 -7.52 1.58 -18.69
C LEU A 275 -8.01 2.92 -18.14
N MET A 276 -8.86 2.90 -17.11
CA MET A 276 -9.33 4.11 -16.44
C MET A 276 -8.21 4.87 -15.73
N VAL A 277 -7.26 4.16 -15.10
CA VAL A 277 -6.06 4.78 -14.50
C VAL A 277 -5.21 5.46 -15.58
N ILE A 278 -4.96 4.77 -16.70
CA ILE A 278 -4.22 5.35 -17.83
C ILE A 278 -4.91 6.61 -18.33
N PHE A 279 -6.24 6.59 -18.50
CA PHE A 279 -7.00 7.72 -18.93
C PHE A 279 -6.96 8.89 -17.94
N TRP A 280 -7.03 8.61 -16.63
CA TRP A 280 -6.90 9.61 -15.57
C TRP A 280 -5.51 10.25 -15.56
N VAL A 281 -4.45 9.47 -15.70
CA VAL A 281 -3.06 9.97 -15.83
C VAL A 281 -2.90 10.82 -17.10
N ALA A 282 -3.34 10.33 -18.25
CA ALA A 282 -3.27 11.08 -19.53
C ALA A 282 -4.06 12.40 -19.48
N GLY A 283 -5.25 12.38 -18.88
CA GLY A 283 -6.08 13.57 -18.72
C GLY A 283 -5.42 14.66 -17.88
N SER A 284 -4.58 14.29 -16.90
CA SER A 284 -3.80 15.25 -16.11
C SER A 284 -2.82 16.06 -16.98
N PHE A 285 -2.16 15.39 -17.93
CA PHE A 285 -1.24 16.04 -18.88
C PHE A 285 -1.97 16.86 -19.94
N ILE A 286 -3.09 16.34 -20.48
CA ILE A 286 -3.93 17.06 -21.46
C ILE A 286 -4.48 18.35 -20.84
N THR A 287 -5.00 18.29 -19.60
CA THR A 287 -5.49 19.48 -18.89
C THR A 287 -4.38 20.51 -18.68
N THR A 288 -3.19 20.06 -18.28
CA THR A 288 -2.03 20.93 -18.06
C THR A 288 -1.57 21.55 -19.39
N GLY A 289 -1.46 20.76 -20.45
CA GLY A 289 -1.09 21.22 -21.77
C GLY A 289 -2.09 22.24 -22.34
N ALA A 290 -3.39 21.98 -22.19
CA ALA A 290 -4.46 22.91 -22.60
C ALA A 290 -4.38 24.26 -21.86
N LEU A 291 -4.05 24.25 -20.57
CA LEU A 291 -3.86 25.48 -19.81
C LEU A 291 -2.62 26.25 -20.29
N ILE A 292 -1.49 25.58 -20.49
CA ILE A 292 -0.25 26.22 -20.94
C ILE A 292 -0.44 26.83 -22.35
N SER A 293 -0.98 26.08 -23.31
CA SER A 293 -1.20 26.57 -24.67
C SER A 293 -2.16 27.75 -24.69
N SER A 294 -3.28 27.69 -23.94
CA SER A 294 -4.24 28.78 -23.88
C SER A 294 -3.67 30.07 -23.28
N ILE A 295 -2.74 29.99 -22.34
CA ILE A 295 -2.02 31.16 -21.78
C ILE A 295 -1.11 31.77 -22.87
N ILE A 296 -0.38 30.93 -23.61
CA ILE A 296 0.51 31.39 -24.70
C ILE A 296 -0.30 32.07 -25.82
N GLU A 297 -1.46 31.51 -26.15
CA GLU A 297 -2.37 32.01 -27.23
C GLU A 297 -3.27 33.14 -26.74
N LEU A 298 -3.22 33.50 -25.44
CA LEU A 298 -4.08 34.51 -24.80
C LEU A 298 -5.59 34.24 -25.01
N ASN A 299 -6.00 32.97 -25.14
CA ASN A 299 -7.37 32.55 -25.35
C ASN A 299 -8.15 32.51 -24.02
N THR A 300 -8.71 33.64 -23.61
CA THR A 300 -9.36 33.83 -22.31
C THR A 300 -10.43 32.76 -21.98
N PRO A 301 -11.38 32.37 -22.87
CA PRO A 301 -12.34 31.33 -22.59
C PRO A 301 -11.66 29.99 -22.24
N VAL A 302 -10.64 29.58 -23.00
CA VAL A 302 -9.94 28.31 -22.76
C VAL A 302 -9.11 28.38 -21.49
N ILE A 303 -8.48 29.54 -21.17
CA ILE A 303 -7.75 29.75 -19.89
C ILE A 303 -8.70 29.50 -18.71
N ILE A 304 -9.91 30.05 -18.73
CA ILE A 304 -10.88 29.88 -17.65
C ILE A 304 -11.25 28.41 -17.46
N PHE A 305 -11.68 27.73 -18.54
CA PHE A 305 -12.11 26.32 -18.45
C PHE A 305 -10.95 25.37 -18.07
N SER A 306 -9.79 25.50 -18.70
CA SER A 306 -8.63 24.67 -18.39
C SER A 306 -8.08 24.98 -17.00
N GLY A 307 -8.14 26.23 -16.53
CA GLY A 307 -7.80 26.64 -15.18
C GLY A 307 -8.73 26.01 -14.13
N VAL A 308 -10.03 25.96 -14.38
CA VAL A 308 -11.00 25.26 -13.52
C VAL A 308 -10.67 23.76 -13.46
N LEU A 309 -10.40 23.11 -14.59
CA LEU A 309 -10.02 21.70 -14.63
C LEU A 309 -8.70 21.45 -13.88
N TYR A 310 -7.72 22.34 -14.02
CA TYR A 310 -6.46 22.26 -13.28
C TYR A 310 -6.68 22.31 -11.76
N ILE A 311 -7.56 23.22 -11.32
CA ILE A 311 -7.94 23.32 -9.89
C ILE A 311 -8.67 22.05 -9.46
N LEU A 312 -9.57 21.51 -10.27
CA LEU A 312 -10.28 20.27 -9.95
C LEU A 312 -9.31 19.08 -9.80
N TYR A 313 -8.32 18.92 -10.67
CA TYR A 313 -7.26 17.92 -10.52
C TYR A 313 -6.44 18.12 -9.25
N THR A 314 -6.08 19.38 -8.95
CA THR A 314 -5.35 19.72 -7.72
C THR A 314 -6.15 19.29 -6.49
N LEU A 315 -7.43 19.65 -6.42
CA LEU A 315 -8.32 19.33 -5.30
C LEU A 315 -8.57 17.81 -5.20
N GLN A 316 -8.78 17.15 -6.33
CA GLN A 316 -8.97 15.71 -6.40
C GLN A 316 -7.73 14.96 -5.89
N THR A 317 -6.54 15.30 -6.37
CA THR A 317 -5.28 14.70 -5.93
C THR A 317 -5.06 14.94 -4.42
N ALA A 318 -5.32 16.16 -3.94
CA ALA A 318 -5.25 16.47 -2.51
C ALA A 318 -6.25 15.66 -1.67
N TRP A 319 -7.46 15.44 -2.18
CA TRP A 319 -8.50 14.66 -1.50
C TRP A 319 -8.13 13.18 -1.41
N PHE A 320 -7.59 12.59 -2.48
CA PHE A 320 -7.09 11.22 -2.47
C PHE A 320 -5.89 11.07 -1.53
N ALA A 321 -4.92 11.97 -1.65
CA ALA A 321 -3.70 11.96 -0.86
C ALA A 321 -3.95 11.97 0.66
N ARG A 322 -4.93 12.75 1.13
CA ARG A 322 -5.30 12.79 2.57
C ARG A 322 -5.84 11.48 3.13
N ARG A 323 -6.27 10.56 2.28
CA ARG A 323 -6.74 9.23 2.68
C ARG A 323 -5.60 8.24 2.81
N VAL A 324 -4.50 8.46 2.07
CA VAL A 324 -3.38 7.53 1.96
C VAL A 324 -2.12 7.96 2.71
N GLY A 325 -1.97 9.27 3.05
CA GLY A 325 -0.79 9.75 3.77
C GLY A 325 -0.89 11.22 4.22
N ASN A 326 0.13 11.67 5.00
CA ASN A 326 0.24 13.03 5.54
C ASN A 326 0.92 14.01 4.58
N PHE A 327 0.74 13.85 3.27
CA PHE A 327 1.32 14.69 2.24
C PHE A 327 0.97 16.17 2.42
N ARG A 328 1.97 17.06 2.27
CA ARG A 328 1.81 18.51 2.43
C ARG A 328 0.92 19.09 1.33
N ARG A 329 -0.02 19.97 1.71
CA ARG A 329 -0.99 20.58 0.77
C ARG A 329 -0.33 21.37 -0.34
N ALA A 330 0.82 22.01 -0.06
CA ALA A 330 1.55 22.85 -1.01
C ALA A 330 2.11 22.09 -2.23
N VAL A 331 2.18 20.73 -2.20
CA VAL A 331 2.68 19.97 -3.34
C VAL A 331 1.62 19.70 -4.41
N PHE A 332 0.32 19.78 -4.07
CA PHE A 332 -0.75 19.40 -5.00
C PHE A 332 -0.95 20.35 -6.17
N PRO A 333 -0.75 21.67 -6.07
CA PRO A 333 -0.72 22.51 -7.27
C PRO A 333 0.34 22.09 -8.29
N LEU A 334 1.36 21.37 -7.87
CA LEU A 334 2.41 20.81 -8.72
C LEU A 334 2.08 19.38 -9.19
N TYR A 335 0.79 18.98 -9.20
CA TYR A 335 0.40 17.62 -9.58
C TYR A 335 0.97 17.16 -10.93
N PRO A 336 1.15 18.01 -11.96
CA PRO A 336 1.73 17.55 -13.23
C PRO A 336 3.14 16.97 -13.04
N LEU A 337 3.95 17.55 -12.14
CA LEU A 337 5.27 17.01 -11.81
C LEU A 337 5.20 15.69 -11.05
N LEU A 338 4.20 15.53 -10.17
CA LEU A 338 3.96 14.28 -9.44
C LEU A 338 3.56 13.16 -10.40
N PHE A 339 2.68 13.44 -11.35
CA PHE A 339 2.27 12.50 -12.41
C PHE A 339 3.43 12.19 -13.37
N LEU A 340 4.23 13.20 -13.72
CA LEU A 340 5.42 13.02 -14.58
C LEU A 340 6.44 12.09 -13.91
N PHE A 341 6.71 12.32 -12.62
CA PHE A 341 7.61 11.45 -11.85
C PHE A 341 7.07 10.02 -11.79
N PHE A 342 5.78 9.84 -11.48
CA PHE A 342 5.14 8.54 -11.49
C PHE A 342 5.30 7.85 -12.85
N THR A 343 4.95 8.53 -13.94
CA THR A 343 5.02 7.99 -15.31
C THR A 343 6.45 7.60 -15.68
N GLY A 344 7.43 8.45 -15.33
CA GLY A 344 8.85 8.17 -15.57
C GLY A 344 9.34 6.91 -14.86
N VAL A 345 9.00 6.75 -13.56
CA VAL A 345 9.38 5.55 -12.80
C VAL A 345 8.63 4.31 -13.32
N TYR A 346 7.35 4.45 -13.69
CA TYR A 346 6.56 3.36 -14.26
C TYR A 346 7.16 2.86 -15.59
N VAL A 347 7.48 3.77 -16.51
CA VAL A 347 8.14 3.44 -17.79
C VAL A 347 9.51 2.80 -17.55
N TYR A 348 10.29 3.34 -16.61
CA TYR A 348 11.58 2.75 -16.23
C TYR A 348 11.41 1.33 -15.67
N SER A 349 10.41 1.13 -14.79
CA SER A 349 10.06 -0.20 -14.25
C SER A 349 9.68 -1.18 -15.37
N PHE A 350 8.81 -0.74 -16.29
CA PHE A 350 8.37 -1.55 -17.42
C PHE A 350 9.56 -1.99 -18.31
N PHE A 351 10.49 -1.07 -18.60
CA PHE A 351 11.70 -1.37 -19.34
C PHE A 351 12.59 -2.37 -18.60
N ARG A 352 12.80 -2.16 -17.28
CA ARG A 352 13.60 -3.06 -16.45
C ARG A 352 13.07 -4.50 -16.44
N VAL A 353 11.76 -4.67 -16.39
CA VAL A 353 11.09 -5.99 -16.35
C VAL A 353 11.10 -6.66 -17.72
N ASN A 354 10.65 -5.95 -18.75
CA ASN A 354 10.40 -6.59 -20.05
C ASN A 354 11.65 -6.69 -20.93
N VAL A 355 12.64 -5.78 -20.74
CA VAL A 355 13.88 -5.77 -21.53
C VAL A 355 15.04 -6.36 -20.73
N LEU A 356 15.29 -5.89 -19.51
CA LEU A 356 16.42 -6.31 -18.69
C LEU A 356 16.12 -7.54 -17.83
N ARG A 357 14.86 -7.97 -17.73
CA ARG A 357 14.38 -9.13 -16.96
C ARG A 357 14.95 -9.19 -15.54
N SER A 358 15.17 -8.04 -14.92
CA SER A 358 15.74 -7.96 -13.58
C SER A 358 15.43 -6.65 -12.89
N VAL A 359 15.10 -6.73 -11.60
CA VAL A 359 14.88 -5.59 -10.71
C VAL A 359 15.92 -5.63 -9.59
N LYS A 360 16.42 -4.48 -9.14
CA LYS A 360 17.27 -4.38 -7.96
C LYS A 360 16.42 -4.05 -6.73
N TRP A 361 16.71 -4.69 -5.61
CA TRP A 361 16.10 -4.38 -4.33
C TRP A 361 17.06 -4.66 -3.19
N LYS A 362 17.30 -3.65 -2.32
CA LYS A 362 18.24 -3.73 -1.17
C LYS A 362 19.57 -4.40 -1.57
N GLY A 363 20.15 -3.99 -2.70
CA GLY A 363 21.44 -4.49 -3.21
C GLY A 363 21.39 -5.86 -3.89
N ARG A 364 20.26 -6.56 -3.91
CA ARG A 364 20.10 -7.85 -4.61
C ARG A 364 19.47 -7.65 -6.00
N LYS A 365 19.96 -8.41 -6.98
CA LYS A 365 19.33 -8.53 -8.29
C LYS A 365 18.27 -9.62 -8.23
N ILE A 366 17.02 -9.27 -8.49
CA ILE A 366 15.89 -10.19 -8.59
C ILE A 366 15.60 -10.39 -10.07
N ASN A 367 15.66 -11.63 -10.56
CA ASN A 367 15.25 -11.97 -11.92
C ASN A 367 13.72 -12.05 -11.96
N VAL A 368 13.10 -11.47 -13.02
CA VAL A 368 11.64 -11.33 -13.20
C VAL A 368 11.20 -12.10 -14.45
#